data_9b229a17f80d4e0278482308b15a79e7
#
_entry.id   9b229a17f80d4e0278482308b15a79e7
#
_cell.length_a   1.000
_cell.length_b   1.000
_cell.length_c   1.000
_cell.angle_alpha   90.00
_cell.angle_beta   90.00
_cell.angle_gamma   90.00
#
_symmetry.space_group_name_H-M   'P 1'
#
loop_
_entity.id
_entity.type
_entity.pdbx_description
1 polymer ?
#
loop_
_entity_poly.entity_id
_entity_poly.type
_entity_poly.pdbx_seq_one_letter_code
_entity_poly.pdbx_strand_id
1 'polypeptide(L)'
;MKNKVHNFSAGPSILPNIVFEQASSAINDFNNSGLSILEISHRSKDFIEVLEEARSISHDIASLNKDDYSCLFLQGGASMQFLMVAYNFLN
;
A
#
# COMPACT_ATOMS: atom_id res chain seq x y z
N MET A 1 -3.57 -22.85 14.11
CA MET A 1 -3.34 -21.41 14.31
C MET A 1 -3.90 -21.00 15.67
N LYS A 2 -3.15 -20.27 16.45
CA LYS A 2 -3.69 -19.71 17.69
C LYS A 2 -4.85 -18.78 17.37
N ASN A 3 -5.87 -18.75 18.23
CA ASN A 3 -6.98 -17.82 18.06
C ASN A 3 -6.46 -16.39 17.99
N LYS A 4 -6.83 -15.68 16.95
CA LYS A 4 -6.44 -14.29 16.75
C LYS A 4 -7.18 -13.41 17.75
N VAL A 5 -6.46 -12.55 18.43
CA VAL A 5 -7.04 -11.57 19.35
C VAL A 5 -7.84 -10.53 18.55
N HIS A 6 -8.98 -10.13 19.07
CA HIS A 6 -9.74 -9.02 18.48
C HIS A 6 -8.94 -7.72 18.58
N ASN A 7 -8.80 -7.04 17.47
CA ASN A 7 -8.04 -5.79 17.38
C ASN A 7 -8.93 -4.69 16.79
N PHE A 8 -9.16 -3.65 17.57
CA PHE A 8 -9.99 -2.50 17.20
C PHE A 8 -9.15 -1.22 17.05
N SER A 9 -7.83 -1.36 16.90
CA SER A 9 -6.93 -0.21 16.71
C SER A 9 -7.23 0.50 15.38
N ALA A 10 -7.14 1.82 15.38
CA ALA A 10 -7.39 2.64 14.20
C ALA A 10 -6.25 2.54 13.16
N GLY A 11 -5.03 2.40 13.65
CA GLY A 11 -3.83 2.24 12.83
C GLY A 11 -2.56 2.24 13.70
N PRO A 12 -1.70 1.23 13.56
CA PRO A 12 -1.86 0.02 12.72
C PRO A 12 -3.11 -0.78 13.08
N SER A 13 -3.84 -1.21 12.06
CA SER A 13 -5.12 -1.89 12.25
C SER A 13 -5.09 -3.36 11.86
N ILE A 14 -6.21 -4.03 12.05
CA ILE A 14 -6.37 -5.43 11.66
C ILE A 14 -6.25 -5.57 10.14
N LEU A 15 -5.57 -6.65 9.72
CA LEU A 15 -5.50 -7.07 8.32
C LEU A 15 -5.98 -8.52 8.20
N PRO A 16 -6.52 -8.93 7.05
CA PRO A 16 -6.83 -10.33 6.78
C PRO A 16 -5.57 -11.21 6.86
N ASN A 17 -5.73 -12.46 7.32
CA ASN A 17 -4.60 -13.38 7.46
C ASN A 17 -3.84 -13.60 6.15
N ILE A 18 -4.54 -13.64 5.02
CA ILE A 18 -3.92 -13.82 3.70
C ILE A 18 -2.89 -12.73 3.40
N VAL A 19 -3.08 -11.52 3.90
CA VAL A 19 -2.11 -10.42 3.73
C VAL A 19 -0.80 -10.74 4.43
N PHE A 20 -0.86 -11.30 5.65
CA PHE A 20 0.35 -11.70 6.38
C PHE A 20 1.08 -12.86 5.71
N GLU A 21 0.35 -13.82 5.18
CA GLU A 21 0.92 -14.96 4.47
C GLU A 21 1.63 -14.51 3.20
N GLN A 22 0.99 -13.68 2.41
CA GLN A 22 1.56 -13.12 1.18
C GLN A 22 2.75 -12.20 1.46
N ALA A 23 2.66 -11.35 2.48
CA ALA A 23 3.76 -10.48 2.88
C ALA A 23 4.97 -11.30 3.37
N SER A 24 4.74 -12.31 4.17
CA SER A 24 5.79 -13.22 4.65
C SER A 24 6.48 -13.93 3.47
N SER A 25 5.70 -14.44 2.53
CA SER A 25 6.24 -15.07 1.32
C SER A 25 7.07 -14.09 0.49
N ALA A 26 6.59 -12.87 0.31
CA ALA A 26 7.29 -11.83 -0.45
C ALA A 26 8.60 -11.38 0.22
N ILE A 27 8.66 -11.41 1.55
CA ILE A 27 9.89 -11.12 2.30
C ILE A 27 10.93 -12.21 2.10
N ASN A 28 10.51 -13.48 2.01
CA ASN A 28 11.42 -14.60 1.78
C ASN A 28 11.90 -14.66 0.33
N ASP A 29 10.98 -14.57 -0.62
CA ASP A 29 11.30 -14.61 -2.04
C ASP A 29 10.15 -13.97 -2.84
N PHE A 30 10.41 -12.79 -3.39
CA PHE A 30 9.39 -12.08 -4.16
C PHE A 30 9.30 -12.60 -5.59
N ASN A 31 8.16 -13.19 -5.93
CA ASN A 31 7.84 -13.69 -7.28
C ASN A 31 8.91 -14.62 -7.88
N ASN A 32 9.52 -15.49 -7.07
CA ASN A 32 10.60 -16.40 -7.49
C ASN A 32 11.81 -15.68 -8.12
N SER A 33 12.04 -14.45 -7.72
CA SER A 33 13.17 -13.65 -8.20
C SER A 33 14.51 -14.04 -7.56
N GLY A 34 14.46 -14.79 -6.47
CA GLY A 34 15.62 -15.05 -5.61
C GLY A 34 15.97 -13.88 -4.68
N LEU A 35 15.13 -12.85 -4.65
CA LEU A 35 15.28 -11.67 -3.80
C LEU A 35 14.04 -11.44 -2.93
N SER A 36 14.25 -10.92 -1.75
CA SER A 36 13.19 -10.38 -0.92
C SER A 36 12.62 -9.10 -1.54
N ILE A 37 11.33 -8.84 -1.35
CA ILE A 37 10.76 -7.54 -1.71
C ILE A 37 11.48 -6.38 -1.00
N LEU A 38 12.08 -6.63 0.16
CA LEU A 38 12.86 -5.63 0.89
C LEU A 38 14.19 -5.27 0.23
N GLU A 39 14.69 -6.12 -0.68
CA GLU A 39 15.93 -5.94 -1.43
C GLU A 39 15.72 -5.34 -2.82
N ILE A 40 14.48 -5.21 -3.26
CA ILE A 40 14.12 -4.75 -4.60
C ILE A 40 14.01 -3.22 -4.61
N SER A 41 14.66 -2.59 -5.58
CA SER A 41 14.56 -1.15 -5.79
C SER A 41 13.13 -0.72 -6.14
N HIS A 42 12.67 0.40 -5.57
CA HIS A 42 11.39 1.03 -5.93
C HIS A 42 11.33 1.50 -7.40
N ARG A 43 12.47 1.50 -8.11
CA ARG A 43 12.57 1.81 -9.55
C ARG A 43 12.62 0.56 -10.42
N SER A 44 12.67 -0.63 -9.82
CA SER A 44 12.66 -1.88 -10.57
C SER A 44 11.29 -2.13 -11.20
N LYS A 45 11.29 -2.86 -12.30
CA LYS A 45 10.05 -3.26 -12.99
C LYS A 45 9.11 -4.01 -12.05
N ASP A 46 9.65 -4.95 -11.27
CA ASP A 46 8.85 -5.76 -10.33
C ASP A 46 8.14 -4.91 -9.28
N PHE A 47 8.81 -3.90 -8.72
CA PHE A 47 8.19 -2.99 -7.77
C PHE A 47 7.16 -2.07 -8.44
N ILE A 48 7.46 -1.55 -9.62
CA ILE A 48 6.55 -0.69 -10.38
C ILE A 48 5.26 -1.45 -10.69
N GLU A 49 5.32 -2.72 -11.05
CA GLU A 49 4.14 -3.56 -11.29
C GLU A 49 3.25 -3.65 -10.03
N VAL A 50 3.84 -3.87 -8.85
CA VAL A 50 3.10 -3.88 -7.58
C VAL A 50 2.43 -2.52 -7.32
N LEU A 51 3.16 -1.43 -7.53
CA LEU A 51 2.66 -0.07 -7.31
C LEU A 51 1.50 0.26 -8.26
N GLU A 52 1.62 -0.08 -9.54
CA GLU A 52 0.57 0.18 -10.53
C GLU A 52 -0.67 -0.69 -10.29
N GLU A 53 -0.49 -1.93 -9.84
CA GLU A 53 -1.60 -2.78 -9.41
C GLU A 53 -2.33 -2.16 -8.22
N ALA A 54 -1.60 -1.69 -7.21
CA ALA A 54 -2.17 -1.04 -6.04
C ALA A 54 -2.96 0.23 -6.42
N ARG A 55 -2.44 1.03 -7.35
CA ARG A 55 -3.15 2.20 -7.89
C ARG A 55 -4.42 1.81 -8.61
N SER A 56 -4.36 0.79 -9.46
CA SER A 56 -5.50 0.29 -10.21
C SER A 56 -6.61 -0.19 -9.28
N ILE A 57 -6.26 -0.99 -8.27
CA ILE A 57 -7.21 -1.50 -7.27
C ILE A 57 -7.83 -0.34 -6.48
N SER A 58 -7.05 0.67 -6.12
CA SER A 58 -7.55 1.84 -5.40
C SER A 58 -8.58 2.62 -6.20
N HIS A 59 -8.37 2.81 -7.52
CA HIS A 59 -9.36 3.41 -8.41
C HIS A 59 -10.64 2.57 -8.49
N ASP A 60 -10.50 1.26 -8.63
CA ASP A 60 -11.65 0.35 -8.74
C ASP A 60 -12.49 0.35 -7.46
N ILE A 61 -11.86 0.26 -6.29
CA ILE A 61 -12.55 0.28 -5.00
C ILE A 61 -13.28 1.60 -4.77
N ALA A 62 -12.67 2.71 -5.15
CA ALA A 62 -13.26 4.05 -5.01
C ALA A 62 -14.24 4.39 -6.14
N SER A 63 -14.39 3.53 -7.15
CA SER A 63 -15.21 3.77 -8.36
C SER A 63 -14.82 5.07 -9.08
N LEU A 64 -13.50 5.34 -9.14
CA LEU A 64 -12.96 6.54 -9.78
C LEU A 64 -12.35 6.22 -11.14
N ASN A 65 -12.59 7.12 -12.10
CA ASN A 65 -12.02 7.03 -13.42
C ASN A 65 -10.53 7.42 -13.40
N LYS A 66 -9.69 6.58 -13.99
CA LYS A 66 -8.24 6.79 -14.08
C LYS A 66 -7.86 8.01 -14.92
N ASP A 67 -8.71 8.43 -15.83
CA ASP A 67 -8.46 9.61 -16.68
C ASP A 67 -8.69 10.92 -15.94
N ASP A 68 -9.58 10.91 -14.95
CA ASP A 68 -9.96 12.11 -14.18
C ASP A 68 -9.27 12.21 -12.82
N TYR A 69 -8.80 11.09 -12.27
CA TYR A 69 -8.23 11.00 -10.92
C TYR A 69 -6.91 10.28 -10.92
N SER A 70 -5.97 10.81 -10.16
CA SER A 70 -4.68 10.17 -9.88
C SER A 70 -4.66 9.61 -8.47
N CYS A 71 -4.17 8.37 -8.32
CA CYS A 71 -3.90 7.78 -7.01
C CYS A 71 -2.44 8.03 -6.63
N LEU A 72 -2.23 8.71 -5.52
CA LEU A 72 -0.89 9.03 -5.00
C LEU A 72 -0.70 8.36 -3.64
N PHE A 73 0.42 7.65 -3.49
CA PHE A 73 0.87 7.11 -2.21
C PHE A 73 1.92 8.05 -1.62
N LEU A 74 1.52 8.82 -0.62
CA LEU A 74 2.34 9.86 -0.02
C LEU A 74 2.76 9.46 1.39
N GLN A 75 3.93 9.90 1.79
CA GLN A 75 4.45 9.71 3.15
C GLN A 75 3.82 10.68 4.14
N GLY A 76 4.01 10.42 5.45
CA GLY A 76 3.70 11.38 6.52
C GLY A 76 2.38 11.15 7.24
N GLY A 77 1.59 10.16 6.82
CA GLY A 77 0.31 9.84 7.46
C GLY A 77 -0.69 10.99 7.44
N ALA A 78 -1.68 10.93 8.33
CA ALA A 78 -2.74 11.93 8.41
C ALA A 78 -2.21 13.32 8.84
N SER A 79 -1.23 13.37 9.72
CA SER A 79 -0.66 14.65 10.20
C SER A 79 -0.05 15.46 9.06
N MET A 80 0.77 14.82 8.22
CA MET A 80 1.34 15.49 7.06
C MET A 80 0.27 15.85 6.02
N GLN A 81 -0.76 15.01 5.88
CA GLN A 81 -1.85 15.25 4.95
C GLN A 81 -2.64 16.51 5.30
N PHE A 82 -2.87 16.81 6.57
CA PHE A 82 -3.47 18.06 7.00
C PHE A 82 -2.67 19.28 6.50
N LEU A 83 -1.35 19.21 6.61
CA LEU A 83 -0.47 20.27 6.12
C LEU A 83 -0.50 20.35 4.58
N MET A 84 -0.41 19.23 3.89
CA MET A 84 -0.42 19.17 2.42
C MET A 84 -1.69 19.75 1.82
N VAL A 85 -2.86 19.43 2.40
CA VAL A 85 -4.16 19.98 1.95
C VAL A 85 -4.17 21.49 2.12
N ALA A 86 -3.77 21.99 3.28
CA ALA A 86 -3.73 23.43 3.55
C ALA A 86 -2.79 24.15 2.56
N TYR A 87 -1.57 23.65 2.34
CA TYR A 87 -0.60 24.27 1.44
C TYR A 87 -1.06 24.30 -0.02
N ASN A 88 -1.82 23.28 -0.45
CA ASN A 88 -2.22 23.18 -1.85
C ASN A 88 -3.54 23.88 -2.17
N PHE A 89 -4.44 24.04 -1.20
CA PHE A 89 -5.81 24.50 -1.46
C PHE A 89 -6.21 25.76 -0.70
N LEU A 90 -5.46 26.22 0.30
CA LEU A 90 -5.70 27.51 0.94
C LEU A 90 -5.10 28.65 0.12
N ASN A 91 -5.91 29.68 -0.08
CA ASN A 91 -5.49 30.94 -0.69
C ASN A 91 -4.99 31.90 0.40
#